data_989e0217b90d2c1f61baadd7ca6d9bc4
#
_entry.id   989e0217b90d2c1f61baadd7ca6d9bc4
#
_cell.length_a   1.000
_cell.length_b   1.000
_cell.length_c   1.000
_cell.angle_alpha   90.00
_cell.angle_beta   90.00
_cell.angle_gamma   90.00
#
_symmetry.space_group_name_H-M   'P 1'
#
loop_
_entity.id
_entity.type
_entity.pdbx_description
1 polymer ?
#
loop_
_entity_poly.entity_id
_entity_poly.type
_entity_poly.pdbx_seq_one_letter_code
_entity_poly.pdbx_strand_id
1 'polypeptide(L)'
;MSELKLSITQHYHERTKYDEETIASKSQSLDWSKQPSPFKEYKLGKTIDLKPYLQEETTEVWWRRLSKLLLSSYGLTARVDTIGAPIYLRAAPSAGGLYPAEIYLISRGTPLLPPGLYNYQAQTHSLVHFWES
;
A
#
# COMPACT_ATOMS: atom_id res chain seq x y z
N MET A 1 -31.09 29.96 29.29
CA MET A 1 -30.85 28.65 28.69
C MET A 1 -29.48 28.70 28.03
N SER A 2 -28.48 28.03 28.58
CA SER A 2 -27.16 28.01 27.99
C SER A 2 -27.18 27.08 26.79
N GLU A 3 -26.93 27.60 25.59
CA GLU A 3 -26.66 26.81 24.40
C GLU A 3 -25.46 25.92 24.68
N LEU A 4 -25.66 24.61 24.71
CA LEU A 4 -24.61 23.64 24.75
C LEU A 4 -23.80 23.77 23.46
N LYS A 5 -22.66 24.47 23.50
CA LYS A 5 -21.73 24.52 22.37
C LYS A 5 -21.14 23.12 22.19
N LEU A 6 -21.50 22.45 21.10
CA LEU A 6 -20.90 21.20 20.68
C LEU A 6 -19.38 21.34 20.62
N SER A 7 -18.65 20.39 21.15
CA SER A 7 -17.19 20.34 20.96
C SER A 7 -16.83 20.13 19.49
N ILE A 8 -15.63 20.52 19.07
CA ILE A 8 -15.14 20.31 17.71
C ILE A 8 -15.23 18.84 17.32
N THR A 9 -14.93 17.95 18.26
CA THR A 9 -15.01 16.49 18.05
C THR A 9 -16.45 16.02 17.80
N GLN A 10 -17.40 16.50 18.58
CA GLN A 10 -18.82 16.18 18.39
C GLN A 10 -19.33 16.73 17.05
N HIS A 11 -18.97 17.97 16.71
CA HIS A 11 -19.34 18.57 15.45
C HIS A 11 -18.76 17.78 14.25
N TYR A 12 -17.50 17.36 14.34
CA TYR A 12 -16.86 16.54 13.32
C TYR A 12 -17.58 15.19 13.18
N HIS A 13 -17.86 14.52 14.31
CA HIS A 13 -18.55 13.23 14.33
C HIS A 13 -19.93 13.34 13.67
N GLU A 14 -20.76 14.32 14.07
CA GLU A 14 -22.10 14.50 13.51
C GLU A 14 -22.07 14.80 12.00
N ARG A 15 -21.06 15.54 11.55
CA ARG A 15 -20.91 15.88 10.13
C ARG A 15 -20.40 14.74 9.26
N THR A 16 -19.62 13.83 9.82
CA THR A 16 -18.93 12.77 9.07
C THR A 16 -19.56 11.39 9.24
N LYS A 17 -20.45 11.19 10.21
CA LYS A 17 -21.16 9.90 10.37
C LYS A 17 -21.97 9.56 9.13
N TYR A 18 -22.05 8.28 8.86
CA TYR A 18 -22.90 7.73 7.82
C TYR A 18 -24.26 7.36 8.45
N ASP A 19 -25.32 8.00 7.98
CA ASP A 19 -26.71 7.65 8.23
C ASP A 19 -27.47 7.63 6.90
N GLU A 20 -28.72 7.14 6.90
CA GLU A 20 -29.50 6.99 5.67
C GLU A 20 -29.67 8.29 4.90
N GLU A 21 -29.84 9.40 5.59
CA GLU A 21 -30.03 10.73 5.01
C GLU A 21 -28.73 11.26 4.39
N THR A 22 -27.60 11.12 5.08
CA THR A 22 -26.30 11.55 4.58
C THR A 22 -25.80 10.68 3.44
N ILE A 23 -26.11 9.38 3.41
CA ILE A 23 -25.79 8.50 2.28
C ILE A 23 -26.62 8.92 1.06
N ALA A 24 -27.90 9.16 1.20
CA ALA A 24 -28.77 9.57 0.10
C ALA A 24 -28.40 10.95 -0.46
N SER A 25 -28.04 11.90 0.40
CA SER A 25 -27.70 13.28 0.01
C SER A 25 -26.29 13.44 -0.56
N LYS A 26 -25.33 12.58 -0.15
CA LYS A 26 -23.92 12.63 -0.56
C LYS A 26 -23.56 11.64 -1.67
N SER A 27 -24.53 11.02 -2.34
CA SER A 27 -24.28 10.15 -3.47
C SER A 27 -23.70 10.95 -4.65
N GLN A 28 -22.43 11.35 -4.53
CA GLN A 28 -21.68 11.87 -5.67
C GLN A 28 -21.26 10.68 -6.54
N SER A 29 -21.55 10.76 -7.83
CA SER A 29 -20.97 9.82 -8.79
C SER A 29 -19.46 9.94 -8.73
N LEU A 30 -18.79 8.85 -8.33
CA LEU A 30 -17.33 8.79 -8.33
C LEU A 30 -16.84 8.87 -9.79
N ASP A 31 -16.01 9.85 -10.06
CA ASP A 31 -15.32 9.93 -11.34
C ASP A 31 -14.10 9.00 -11.33
N TRP A 32 -14.31 7.80 -11.80
CA TRP A 32 -13.26 6.76 -11.86
C TRP A 32 -12.07 7.12 -12.73
N SER A 33 -12.23 8.10 -13.65
CA SER A 33 -11.10 8.57 -14.48
C SER A 33 -10.05 9.32 -13.67
N LYS A 34 -10.44 9.84 -12.51
CA LYS A 34 -9.56 10.56 -11.58
C LYS A 34 -8.97 9.68 -10.47
N GLN A 35 -9.22 8.37 -10.53
CA GLN A 35 -8.65 7.45 -9.55
C GLN A 35 -7.12 7.46 -9.65
N PRO A 36 -6.39 7.69 -8.55
CA PRO A 36 -4.94 7.61 -8.56
C PRO A 36 -4.47 6.18 -8.84
N SER A 37 -3.27 6.04 -9.40
CA SER A 37 -2.65 4.72 -9.56
C SER A 37 -2.48 4.05 -8.20
N PRO A 38 -2.86 2.75 -8.04
CA PRO A 38 -2.62 2.01 -6.81
C PRO A 38 -1.14 1.65 -6.59
N PHE A 39 -0.28 2.00 -7.53
CA PHE A 39 1.16 1.75 -7.47
C PHE A 39 1.92 3.07 -7.57
N LYS A 40 2.82 3.28 -6.61
CA LYS A 40 3.76 4.38 -6.64
C LYS A 40 5.08 3.87 -7.21
N GLU A 41 5.49 4.42 -8.33
CA GLU A 41 6.75 4.08 -8.97
C GLU A 41 7.85 5.05 -8.58
N TYR A 42 9.03 4.52 -8.32
CA TYR A 42 10.23 5.31 -8.11
C TYR A 42 11.20 5.05 -9.25
N LYS A 43 11.56 6.12 -9.95
CA LYS A 43 12.48 6.08 -11.11
C LYS A 43 13.95 6.20 -10.71
N LEU A 44 14.23 6.35 -9.43
CA LEU A 44 15.58 6.49 -8.87
C LEU A 44 15.92 5.28 -8.03
N GLY A 45 17.19 4.92 -8.03
CA GLY A 45 17.71 3.85 -7.20
C GLY A 45 17.99 2.55 -7.95
N LYS A 46 18.63 1.62 -7.24
CA LYS A 46 18.96 0.28 -7.74
C LYS A 46 17.88 -0.71 -7.35
N THR A 47 17.37 -1.46 -8.30
CA THR A 47 16.31 -2.45 -8.07
C THR A 47 16.92 -3.82 -7.77
N ILE A 48 16.36 -4.49 -6.74
CA ILE A 48 16.66 -5.86 -6.35
C ILE A 48 15.38 -6.68 -6.58
N ASP A 49 15.40 -7.63 -7.51
CA ASP A 49 14.29 -8.54 -7.76
C ASP A 49 14.18 -9.58 -6.64
N LEU A 50 12.98 -9.72 -6.05
CA LEU A 50 12.72 -10.67 -4.97
C LEU A 50 12.02 -11.95 -5.45
N LYS A 51 11.54 -12.00 -6.71
CA LYS A 51 10.81 -13.16 -7.25
C LYS A 51 11.62 -14.46 -7.23
N PRO A 52 12.93 -14.46 -7.56
CA PRO A 52 13.72 -15.68 -7.52
C PRO A 52 13.74 -16.35 -6.16
N TYR A 53 13.61 -15.56 -5.09
CA TYR A 53 13.66 -16.06 -3.70
C TYR A 53 12.34 -16.63 -3.19
N LEU A 54 11.25 -16.55 -3.97
CA LEU A 54 9.99 -17.20 -3.63
C LEU A 54 10.00 -18.70 -3.93
N GLN A 55 10.91 -19.16 -4.76
CA GLN A 55 11.04 -20.58 -5.13
C GLN A 55 11.48 -21.42 -3.92
N GLU A 56 10.92 -22.62 -3.79
CA GLU A 56 11.21 -23.50 -2.64
C GLU A 56 12.66 -24.00 -2.63
N GLU A 57 13.25 -24.12 -3.80
CA GLU A 57 14.60 -24.62 -4.03
C GLU A 57 15.72 -23.62 -3.70
N THR A 58 15.37 -22.36 -3.40
CA THR A 58 16.39 -21.37 -3.10
C THR A 58 17.15 -21.68 -1.81
N THR A 59 18.47 -21.72 -1.89
CA THR A 59 19.36 -21.95 -0.75
C THR A 59 19.55 -20.69 0.11
N GLU A 60 19.20 -19.54 -0.41
CA GLU A 60 19.35 -18.24 0.25
C GLU A 60 18.21 -17.97 1.24
N VAL A 61 18.27 -18.63 2.39
CA VAL A 61 17.20 -18.64 3.42
C VAL A 61 16.80 -17.22 3.87
N TRP A 62 17.75 -16.31 4.00
CA TRP A 62 17.47 -14.93 4.45
C TRP A 62 16.63 -14.17 3.42
N TRP A 63 17.04 -14.21 2.15
CA TRP A 63 16.29 -13.57 1.05
C TRP A 63 14.91 -14.19 0.88
N ARG A 64 14.79 -15.50 1.01
CA ARG A 64 13.51 -16.19 0.97
C ARG A 64 12.57 -15.72 2.08
N ARG A 65 13.07 -15.58 3.31
CA ARG A 65 12.27 -15.09 4.45
C ARG A 65 11.83 -13.64 4.23
N LEU A 66 12.73 -12.76 3.79
CA LEU A 66 12.41 -11.36 3.51
C LEU A 66 11.39 -11.26 2.37
N SER A 67 11.60 -11.98 1.27
CA SER A 67 10.69 -12.01 0.13
C SER A 67 9.29 -12.48 0.53
N LYS A 68 9.18 -13.59 1.26
CA LYS A 68 7.90 -14.11 1.77
C LYS A 68 7.24 -13.15 2.76
N LEU A 69 8.00 -12.52 3.65
CA LEU A 69 7.49 -11.52 4.60
C LEU A 69 6.85 -10.34 3.85
N LEU A 70 7.54 -9.76 2.88
CA LEU A 70 7.05 -8.62 2.11
C LEU A 70 5.82 -8.99 1.27
N LEU A 71 5.84 -10.17 0.62
CA LEU A 71 4.70 -10.66 -0.14
C LEU A 71 3.47 -10.86 0.75
N SER A 72 3.64 -11.51 1.91
CA SER A 72 2.54 -11.82 2.82
C SER A 72 2.01 -10.61 3.58
N SER A 73 2.81 -9.56 3.74
CA SER A 73 2.38 -8.33 4.42
C SER A 73 1.69 -7.34 3.48
N TYR A 74 2.21 -7.12 2.28
CA TYR A 74 1.73 -6.06 1.38
C TYR A 74 1.83 -6.40 -0.12
N GLY A 75 2.24 -7.61 -0.47
CA GLY A 75 2.36 -8.05 -1.85
C GLY A 75 1.00 -8.17 -2.56
N LEU A 76 1.04 -8.27 -3.88
CA LEU A 76 -0.14 -8.55 -4.69
C LEU A 76 -0.63 -9.97 -4.44
N THR A 77 -1.92 -10.10 -4.14
CA THR A 77 -2.61 -11.38 -3.94
C THR A 77 -3.49 -11.77 -5.10
N ALA A 78 -4.07 -10.78 -5.79
CA ALA A 78 -4.88 -11.03 -6.97
C ALA A 78 -4.91 -9.81 -7.89
N ARG A 79 -5.21 -10.08 -9.16
CA ARG A 79 -5.61 -9.11 -10.17
C ARG A 79 -6.97 -9.54 -10.71
N VAL A 80 -7.92 -8.63 -10.68
CA VAL A 80 -9.27 -8.86 -11.21
C VAL A 80 -9.45 -7.96 -12.42
N ASP A 81 -9.60 -8.57 -13.58
CA ASP A 81 -9.86 -7.83 -14.82
C ASP A 81 -11.33 -7.38 -14.83
N THR A 82 -11.56 -6.11 -15.11
CA THR A 82 -12.90 -5.51 -15.23
C THR A 82 -13.07 -4.91 -16.61
N ILE A 83 -14.29 -4.45 -16.96
CA ILE A 83 -14.57 -3.75 -18.23
C ILE A 83 -13.73 -2.45 -18.35
N GLY A 84 -13.31 -1.88 -17.21
CA GLY A 84 -12.43 -0.70 -17.14
C GLY A 84 -10.98 -1.07 -16.82
N ALA A 85 -10.38 -0.35 -15.86
CA ALA A 85 -9.05 -0.68 -15.38
C ALA A 85 -9.07 -1.93 -14.48
N PRO A 86 -8.01 -2.75 -14.50
CA PRO A 86 -7.94 -3.91 -13.61
C PRO A 86 -7.85 -3.47 -12.15
N ILE A 87 -8.50 -4.23 -11.27
CA ILE A 87 -8.42 -4.06 -9.83
C ILE A 87 -7.30 -4.95 -9.29
N TYR A 88 -6.44 -4.37 -8.49
CA TYR A 88 -5.34 -5.09 -7.83
C TYR A 88 -5.66 -5.25 -6.35
N LEU A 89 -5.52 -6.48 -5.83
CA LEU A 89 -5.68 -6.77 -4.41
C LEU A 89 -4.31 -7.05 -3.79
N ARG A 90 -4.11 -6.53 -2.59
CA ARG A 90 -2.89 -6.76 -1.80
C ARG A 90 -3.20 -7.55 -0.53
N ALA A 91 -2.17 -8.10 0.10
CA ALA A 91 -2.31 -8.83 1.36
C ALA A 91 -2.90 -7.97 2.48
N ALA A 92 -2.52 -6.69 2.56
CA ALA A 92 -3.18 -5.73 3.44
C ALA A 92 -4.43 -5.14 2.79
N PRO A 93 -5.56 -5.01 3.50
CA PRO A 93 -6.76 -4.39 2.97
C PRO A 93 -6.61 -2.89 2.79
N SER A 94 -7.36 -2.30 1.85
CA SER A 94 -7.43 -0.85 1.64
C SER A 94 -8.81 -0.45 1.19
N ALA A 95 -9.32 0.65 1.73
CA ALA A 95 -10.59 1.23 1.32
C ALA A 95 -10.53 1.61 -0.17
N GLY A 96 -11.51 1.14 -0.94
CA GLY A 96 -11.59 1.39 -2.39
C GLY A 96 -10.44 0.82 -3.21
N GLY A 97 -9.57 -0.03 -2.66
CA GLY A 97 -8.43 -0.60 -3.37
C GLY A 97 -7.34 0.43 -3.76
N LEU A 98 -7.27 1.57 -3.08
CA LEU A 98 -6.38 2.67 -3.42
C LEU A 98 -4.95 2.48 -2.91
N TYR A 99 -4.74 1.69 -1.85
CA TYR A 99 -3.44 1.34 -1.28
C TYR A 99 -2.48 2.52 -1.08
N PRO A 100 -2.86 3.54 -0.30
CA PRO A 100 -2.01 4.73 -0.09
C PRO A 100 -0.77 4.46 0.77
N ALA A 101 -0.76 3.34 1.51
CA ALA A 101 0.38 2.94 2.32
C ALA A 101 1.51 2.39 1.46
N GLU A 102 2.75 2.65 1.85
CA GLU A 102 3.96 2.13 1.22
C GLU A 102 4.85 1.47 2.27
N ILE A 103 5.54 0.41 1.88
CA ILE A 103 6.48 -0.30 2.76
C ILE A 103 7.90 0.17 2.48
N TYR A 104 8.57 0.61 3.54
CA TYR A 104 9.98 0.97 3.52
C TYR A 104 10.78 0.09 4.48
N LEU A 105 12.00 -0.26 4.08
CA LEU A 105 12.98 -0.95 4.90
C LEU A 105 14.17 -0.05 5.11
N ILE A 106 14.67 -0.01 6.35
CA ILE A 106 15.94 0.62 6.69
C ILE A 106 16.91 -0.51 7.05
N SER A 107 18.00 -0.63 6.29
CA SER A 107 19.08 -1.56 6.58
C SER A 107 20.25 -0.81 7.22
N ARG A 108 20.79 -1.36 8.29
CA ARG A 108 22.06 -0.89 8.89
C ARG A 108 23.28 -1.52 8.22
N GLY A 109 23.04 -2.33 7.18
CA GLY A 109 24.06 -3.10 6.50
C GLY A 109 24.11 -4.54 7.00
N THR A 110 24.01 -5.47 6.06
CA THR A 110 24.27 -6.89 6.22
C THR A 110 25.14 -7.35 5.05
N PRO A 111 25.79 -8.52 5.12
CA PRO A 111 26.53 -9.05 3.95
C PRO A 111 25.68 -9.17 2.68
N LEU A 112 24.34 -9.24 2.84
CA LEU A 112 23.41 -9.45 1.73
C LEU A 112 22.66 -8.18 1.31
N LEU A 113 22.43 -7.25 2.24
CA LEU A 113 21.70 -6.02 1.99
C LEU A 113 22.52 -4.82 2.49
N PRO A 114 23.08 -3.99 1.62
CA PRO A 114 23.82 -2.79 1.99
C PRO A 114 23.02 -1.88 2.94
N PRO A 115 23.73 -1.01 3.70
CA PRO A 115 23.02 -0.01 4.51
C PRO A 115 22.25 0.96 3.61
N GLY A 116 21.12 1.45 4.09
CA GLY A 116 20.33 2.43 3.37
C GLY A 116 18.82 2.27 3.50
N LEU A 117 18.09 3.08 2.72
CA LEU A 117 16.64 3.07 2.63
C LEU A 117 16.18 2.33 1.37
N TYR A 118 15.22 1.44 1.56
CA TYR A 118 14.61 0.64 0.50
C TYR A 118 13.11 0.83 0.50
N ASN A 119 12.50 0.90 -0.69
CA ASN A 119 11.05 0.83 -0.85
C ASN A 119 10.67 -0.52 -1.48
N TYR A 120 9.61 -1.13 -0.96
CA TYR A 120 9.07 -2.36 -1.53
C TYR A 120 8.05 -2.03 -2.63
N GLN A 121 8.32 -2.50 -3.83
CA GLN A 121 7.46 -2.38 -5.01
C GLN A 121 6.59 -3.62 -5.14
N ALA A 122 5.32 -3.52 -4.70
CA ALA A 122 4.40 -4.66 -4.70
C ALA A 122 4.07 -5.16 -6.10
N GLN A 123 4.01 -4.27 -7.10
CA GLN A 123 3.69 -4.63 -8.49
C GLN A 123 4.73 -5.56 -9.10
N THR A 124 5.99 -5.30 -8.84
CA THR A 124 7.12 -6.04 -9.41
C THR A 124 7.71 -7.05 -8.46
N HIS A 125 7.28 -7.06 -7.20
CA HIS A 125 7.86 -7.82 -6.10
C HIS A 125 9.37 -7.61 -6.03
N SER A 126 9.77 -6.36 -5.80
CA SER A 126 11.17 -5.93 -5.77
C SER A 126 11.43 -4.90 -4.68
N LEU A 127 12.69 -4.67 -4.35
CA LEU A 127 13.14 -3.57 -3.52
C LEU A 127 13.84 -2.53 -4.38
N VAL A 128 13.54 -1.26 -4.17
CA VAL A 128 14.29 -0.14 -4.75
C VAL A 128 15.14 0.48 -3.66
N HIS A 129 16.45 0.46 -3.84
CA HIS A 129 17.44 1.07 -2.94
C HIS A 129 17.65 2.53 -3.33
N PHE A 130 17.29 3.46 -2.44
CA PHE A 130 17.33 4.89 -2.74
C PHE A 130 18.72 5.49 -2.53
N TRP A 131 19.33 5.25 -1.38
CA TRP A 131 20.65 5.78 -1.03
C TRP A 131 21.28 4.95 0.09
N GLU A 132 22.60 5.02 0.14
CA GLU A 132 23.41 4.48 1.22
C GLU A 132 23.48 5.53 2.35
N SER A 133 23.44 5.06 3.60
CA SER A 133 23.56 5.92 4.79
C SER A 133 25.01 6.08 5.20
#